data_12a72511b5313c8e4d6984c554d7ac90
#
_entry.id   12a72511b5313c8e4d6984c554d7ac90
#
_cell.length_a   1.000
_cell.length_b   1.000
_cell.length_c   1.000
_cell.angle_alpha   90.00
_cell.angle_beta   90.00
_cell.angle_gamma   90.00
#
_symmetry.space_group_name_H-M   'P 1'
#
loop_
_entity.id
_entity.type
_entity.pdbx_description
1 polymer ?
#
loop_
_entity_poly.entity_id
_entity_poly.type
_entity_poly.pdbx_seq_one_letter_code
_entity_poly.pdbx_strand_id
1 'polypeptide(L)'
;MATESSANSSQAWLYFSLMTVLCWGVYGLLLHTGQLSINPGGDATMNRYKAFLFVGIAYFLVAVLAPLALLMMKGAAFSGYTSKGMWWSLIAGIAGAIGAFGVLLAFGAKGSPTVVMSIIFAGAPIVNAVVAIILHPPAGGFGTIKWQFYVGIVLAAAGGAMATYFKPPPPSPAKPAVTQASAAPSAPKANN
;
A
#
# COMPACT_ATOMS: atom_id res chain seq x y z
N MET A 1 11.81 -30.71 22.85
CA MET A 1 12.24 -30.01 21.63
C MET A 1 11.21 -29.98 20.49
N ALA A 2 10.21 -30.87 20.44
CA ALA A 2 9.20 -30.89 19.36
C ALA A 2 8.05 -29.88 19.57
N THR A 3 7.79 -29.42 20.78
CA THR A 3 6.67 -28.52 21.10
C THR A 3 6.96 -27.03 20.82
N GLU A 4 8.21 -26.59 20.89
CA GLU A 4 8.57 -25.21 20.58
C GLU A 4 8.59 -24.92 19.07
N SER A 5 8.95 -25.91 18.23
CA SER A 5 8.94 -25.76 16.77
C SER A 5 7.52 -25.61 16.20
N SER A 6 6.52 -26.27 16.79
CA SER A 6 5.13 -26.17 16.33
C SER A 6 4.45 -24.87 16.78
N ALA A 7 4.80 -24.33 17.94
CA ALA A 7 4.28 -23.03 18.39
C ALA A 7 4.83 -21.86 17.57
N ASN A 8 6.08 -21.94 17.14
CA ASN A 8 6.72 -20.89 16.32
C ASN A 8 6.14 -20.84 14.88
N SER A 9 5.83 -21.99 14.30
CA SER A 9 5.17 -22.05 12.97
C SER A 9 3.71 -21.59 13.01
N SER A 10 3.02 -21.78 14.15
CA SER A 10 1.62 -21.40 14.29
C SER A 10 1.38 -19.88 14.34
N GLN A 11 2.42 -19.07 14.60
CA GLN A 11 2.33 -17.60 14.65
C GLN A 11 2.98 -16.92 13.46
N ALA A 12 3.66 -17.63 12.58
CA ALA A 12 4.37 -17.06 11.43
C ALA A 12 3.42 -16.26 10.50
N TRP A 13 2.18 -16.72 10.33
CA TRP A 13 1.17 -16.01 9.53
C TRP A 13 0.90 -14.59 10.08
N LEU A 14 0.94 -14.43 11.40
CA LEU A 14 0.70 -13.13 12.04
C LEU A 14 1.85 -12.15 11.73
N TYR A 15 3.09 -12.61 11.83
CA TYR A 15 4.25 -11.77 11.48
C TYR A 15 4.22 -11.32 10.02
N PHE A 16 3.90 -12.24 9.09
CA PHE A 16 3.77 -11.88 7.68
C PHE A 16 2.58 -10.94 7.43
N SER A 17 1.47 -11.13 8.13
CA SER A 17 0.34 -10.19 8.06
C SER A 17 0.72 -8.80 8.56
N LEU A 18 1.41 -8.70 9.70
CA LEU A 18 1.88 -7.43 10.24
C LEU A 18 2.91 -6.76 9.30
N MET A 19 3.81 -7.53 8.71
CA MET A 19 4.73 -7.02 7.69
C MET A 19 3.94 -6.40 6.52
N THR A 20 2.91 -7.09 6.04
CA THR A 20 2.04 -6.58 4.96
C THR A 20 1.34 -5.28 5.38
N VAL A 21 0.80 -5.23 6.60
CA VAL A 21 0.17 -4.01 7.15
C VAL A 21 1.15 -2.84 7.16
N LEU A 22 2.38 -3.06 7.62
CA LEU A 22 3.41 -2.01 7.65
C LEU A 22 3.78 -1.55 6.23
N CYS A 23 4.06 -2.47 5.32
CA CYS A 23 4.41 -2.14 3.94
C CYS A 23 3.29 -1.38 3.22
N TRP A 24 2.07 -1.87 3.30
CA TRP A 24 0.92 -1.20 2.68
C TRP A 24 0.53 0.10 3.40
N GLY A 25 0.74 0.18 4.73
CA GLY A 25 0.49 1.38 5.52
C GLY A 25 1.34 2.57 5.08
N VAL A 26 2.62 2.35 4.75
CA VAL A 26 3.52 3.40 4.26
C VAL A 26 3.44 3.62 2.76
N TYR A 27 2.92 2.63 1.99
CA TYR A 27 2.91 2.64 0.53
C TYR A 27 2.31 3.91 -0.07
N GLY A 28 1.12 4.31 0.39
CA GLY A 28 0.41 5.47 -0.14
C GLY A 28 1.18 6.77 0.06
N LEU A 29 1.82 6.94 1.23
CA LEU A 29 2.64 8.11 1.53
C LEU A 29 3.90 8.14 0.66
N LEU A 30 4.60 7.02 0.54
CA LEU A 30 5.82 6.91 -0.28
C LEU A 30 5.52 7.15 -1.77
N LEU A 31 4.43 6.57 -2.29
CA LEU A 31 4.00 6.79 -3.67
C LEU A 31 3.66 8.27 -3.92
N HIS A 32 2.93 8.90 -3.01
CA HIS A 32 2.60 10.32 -3.12
C HIS A 32 3.86 11.20 -3.10
N THR A 33 4.78 10.94 -2.19
CA THR A 33 6.08 11.63 -2.12
C THR A 33 6.88 11.44 -3.42
N GLY A 34 6.91 10.22 -3.96
CA GLY A 34 7.56 9.92 -5.25
C GLY A 34 6.97 10.73 -6.40
N GLN A 35 5.63 10.86 -6.48
CA GLN A 35 4.97 11.67 -7.49
C GLN A 35 5.37 13.15 -7.45
N LEU A 36 5.52 13.71 -6.25
CA LEU A 36 5.90 15.11 -6.06
C LEU A 36 7.38 15.35 -6.37
N SER A 37 8.23 14.34 -6.14
CA SER A 37 9.70 14.47 -6.18
C SER A 37 10.31 14.09 -7.53
N ILE A 38 9.60 13.33 -8.39
CA ILE A 38 10.20 12.74 -9.59
C ILE A 38 10.58 13.77 -10.67
N ASN A 39 9.83 14.87 -10.76
CA ASN A 39 10.12 16.03 -11.62
C ASN A 39 9.46 17.27 -11.02
N PRO A 40 10.10 17.93 -10.06
CA PRO A 40 9.55 19.13 -9.42
C PRO A 40 9.24 20.23 -10.44
N GLY A 41 8.02 20.77 -10.40
CA GLY A 41 7.58 21.81 -11.37
C GLY A 41 7.11 21.27 -12.73
N GLY A 42 7.24 19.97 -12.99
CA GLY A 42 6.71 19.34 -14.19
C GLY A 42 5.21 19.06 -14.13
N ASP A 43 4.67 18.53 -15.24
CA ASP A 43 3.27 18.14 -15.31
C ASP A 43 2.92 17.06 -14.27
N ALA A 44 1.93 17.35 -13.44
CA ALA A 44 1.56 16.49 -12.31
C ALA A 44 1.01 15.13 -12.79
N THR A 45 0.37 15.07 -13.96
CA THR A 45 -0.16 13.82 -14.52
C THR A 45 0.98 12.93 -14.99
N MET A 46 1.94 13.51 -15.70
CA MET A 46 3.13 12.77 -16.14
C MET A 46 3.97 12.29 -14.96
N ASN A 47 4.11 13.11 -13.93
CA ASN A 47 4.83 12.72 -12.70
C ASN A 47 4.20 11.52 -12.00
N ARG A 48 2.86 11.43 -11.96
CA ARG A 48 2.15 10.27 -11.42
C ARG A 48 2.49 9.00 -12.20
N TYR A 49 2.40 9.04 -13.51
CA TYR A 49 2.71 7.86 -14.34
C TYR A 49 4.18 7.45 -14.25
N LYS A 50 5.10 8.40 -14.22
CA LYS A 50 6.52 8.13 -14.01
C LYS A 50 6.78 7.46 -12.66
N ALA A 51 6.19 7.95 -11.57
CA ALA A 51 6.33 7.34 -10.26
C ALA A 51 5.76 5.91 -10.25
N PHE A 52 4.61 5.69 -10.88
CA PHE A 52 4.00 4.36 -10.95
C PHE A 52 4.80 3.37 -11.79
N LEU A 53 5.53 3.84 -12.78
CA LEU A 53 6.45 3.00 -13.54
C LEU A 53 7.52 2.37 -12.62
N PHE A 54 8.06 3.13 -11.67
CA PHE A 54 9.01 2.60 -10.68
C PHE A 54 8.36 1.60 -9.73
N VAL A 55 7.08 1.78 -9.39
CA VAL A 55 6.31 0.76 -8.66
C VAL A 55 6.22 -0.53 -9.47
N GLY A 56 5.97 -0.44 -10.77
CA GLY A 56 5.98 -1.61 -11.66
C GLY A 56 7.33 -2.33 -11.69
N ILE A 57 8.44 -1.58 -11.74
CA ILE A 57 9.79 -2.16 -11.65
C ILE A 57 10.00 -2.87 -10.31
N ALA A 58 9.58 -2.26 -9.20
CA ALA A 58 9.67 -2.88 -7.88
C ALA A 58 8.86 -4.18 -7.80
N TYR A 59 7.63 -4.20 -8.33
CA TYR A 59 6.82 -5.42 -8.43
C TYR A 59 7.49 -6.48 -9.30
N PHE A 60 8.10 -6.12 -10.42
CA PHE A 60 8.85 -7.06 -11.25
C PHE A 60 10.01 -7.70 -10.46
N LEU A 61 10.78 -6.91 -9.72
CA LEU A 61 11.88 -7.43 -8.91
C LEU A 61 11.39 -8.37 -7.80
N VAL A 62 10.35 -7.97 -7.07
CA VAL A 62 9.87 -8.70 -5.88
C VAL A 62 8.91 -9.83 -6.24
N ALA A 63 8.01 -9.62 -7.22
CA ALA A 63 6.95 -10.58 -7.53
C ALA A 63 7.29 -11.51 -8.70
N VAL A 64 8.33 -11.23 -9.47
CA VAL A 64 8.78 -12.09 -10.57
C VAL A 64 10.17 -12.65 -10.29
N LEU A 65 11.18 -11.79 -10.15
CA LEU A 65 12.56 -12.26 -10.06
C LEU A 65 12.86 -13.02 -8.76
N ALA A 66 12.35 -12.55 -7.61
CA ALA A 66 12.61 -13.22 -6.35
C ALA A 66 12.00 -14.64 -6.28
N PRO A 67 10.68 -14.86 -6.57
CA PRO A 67 10.15 -16.21 -6.60
C PRO A 67 10.75 -17.08 -7.70
N LEU A 68 11.07 -16.52 -8.88
CA LEU A 68 11.75 -17.26 -9.94
C LEU A 68 13.13 -17.78 -9.47
N ALA A 69 13.92 -16.94 -8.82
CA ALA A 69 15.22 -17.36 -8.28
C ALA A 69 15.06 -18.50 -7.26
N LEU A 70 14.09 -18.39 -6.33
CA LEU A 70 13.80 -19.45 -5.35
C LEU A 70 13.35 -20.75 -6.01
N LEU A 71 12.52 -20.68 -7.05
CA LEU A 71 12.07 -21.85 -7.80
C LEU A 71 13.20 -22.50 -8.59
N MET A 72 14.08 -21.69 -9.18
CA MET A 72 15.28 -22.19 -9.88
C MET A 72 16.23 -22.92 -8.91
N MET A 73 16.46 -22.37 -7.74
CA MET A 73 17.29 -23.02 -6.70
C MET A 73 16.71 -24.36 -6.25
N LYS A 74 15.38 -24.54 -6.32
CA LYS A 74 14.69 -25.78 -5.99
C LYS A 74 14.46 -26.72 -7.19
N GLY A 75 14.89 -26.33 -8.39
CA GLY A 75 14.68 -27.11 -9.63
C GLY A 75 13.20 -27.19 -10.07
N ALA A 76 12.33 -26.30 -9.59
CA ALA A 76 10.89 -26.32 -9.81
C ALA A 76 10.37 -25.18 -10.71
N ALA A 77 11.27 -24.40 -11.32
CA ALA A 77 10.91 -23.19 -12.08
C ALA A 77 10.01 -23.46 -13.30
N PHE A 78 10.14 -24.61 -13.94
CA PHE A 78 9.46 -24.92 -15.21
C PHE A 78 8.54 -26.13 -15.14
N SER A 79 8.17 -26.61 -13.94
CA SER A 79 7.34 -27.80 -13.75
C SER A 79 6.30 -27.60 -12.66
N GLY A 80 5.25 -28.44 -12.67
CA GLY A 80 4.23 -28.45 -11.60
C GLY A 80 3.13 -27.39 -11.75
N TYR A 81 3.00 -26.74 -12.90
CA TYR A 81 1.95 -25.74 -13.16
C TYR A 81 0.69 -26.38 -13.72
N THR A 82 -0.48 -25.95 -13.21
CA THR A 82 -1.78 -26.25 -13.82
C THR A 82 -2.36 -24.99 -14.47
N SER A 83 -3.01 -25.13 -15.62
CA SER A 83 -3.63 -23.98 -16.30
C SER A 83 -4.62 -23.24 -15.40
N LYS A 84 -5.42 -23.97 -14.60
CA LYS A 84 -6.36 -23.37 -13.66
C LYS A 84 -5.65 -22.50 -12.60
N GLY A 85 -4.57 -23.01 -12.01
CA GLY A 85 -3.77 -22.28 -11.02
C GLY A 85 -3.13 -21.03 -11.61
N MET A 86 -2.56 -21.15 -12.82
CA MET A 86 -1.96 -20.02 -13.54
C MET A 86 -2.97 -18.91 -13.81
N TRP A 87 -4.16 -19.23 -14.30
CA TRP A 87 -5.22 -18.25 -14.58
C TRP A 87 -5.70 -17.52 -13.32
N TRP A 88 -5.99 -18.26 -12.24
CA TRP A 88 -6.40 -17.63 -10.99
C TRP A 88 -5.31 -16.73 -10.40
N SER A 89 -4.06 -17.16 -10.46
CA SER A 89 -2.92 -16.33 -10.00
C SER A 89 -2.74 -15.07 -10.84
N LEU A 90 -2.90 -15.19 -12.17
CA LEU A 90 -2.82 -14.04 -13.08
C LEU A 90 -3.95 -13.03 -12.82
N ILE A 91 -5.19 -13.50 -12.65
CA ILE A 91 -6.35 -12.66 -12.33
C ILE A 91 -6.13 -11.94 -11.00
N ALA A 92 -5.61 -12.63 -9.98
CA ALA A 92 -5.27 -12.02 -8.70
C ALA A 92 -4.21 -10.92 -8.85
N GLY A 93 -3.16 -11.18 -9.65
CA GLY A 93 -2.13 -10.19 -9.96
C GLY A 93 -2.69 -8.95 -10.68
N ILE A 94 -3.56 -9.16 -11.67
CA ILE A 94 -4.24 -8.07 -12.39
C ILE A 94 -5.10 -7.24 -11.44
N ALA A 95 -5.90 -7.89 -10.58
CA ALA A 95 -6.73 -7.19 -9.60
C ALA A 95 -5.88 -6.34 -8.64
N GLY A 96 -4.75 -6.87 -8.15
CA GLY A 96 -3.81 -6.14 -7.32
C GLY A 96 -3.18 -4.93 -8.04
N ALA A 97 -2.77 -5.12 -9.30
CA ALA A 97 -2.18 -4.05 -10.11
C ALA A 97 -3.20 -2.93 -10.42
N ILE A 98 -4.43 -3.28 -10.76
CA ILE A 98 -5.53 -2.31 -10.96
C ILE A 98 -5.82 -1.56 -9.66
N GLY A 99 -5.81 -2.25 -8.50
CA GLY A 99 -5.98 -1.62 -7.20
C GLY A 99 -4.88 -0.59 -6.91
N ALA A 100 -3.62 -0.94 -7.13
CA ALA A 100 -2.49 -0.02 -6.98
C ALA A 100 -2.58 1.17 -7.95
N PHE A 101 -3.01 0.96 -9.19
CA PHE A 101 -3.29 2.02 -10.14
C PHE A 101 -4.45 2.92 -9.71
N GLY A 102 -5.49 2.33 -9.09
CA GLY A 102 -6.60 3.07 -8.48
C GLY A 102 -6.14 4.05 -7.39
N VAL A 103 -5.19 3.66 -6.55
CA VAL A 103 -4.55 4.58 -5.56
C VAL A 103 -3.91 5.77 -6.25
N LEU A 104 -3.17 5.54 -7.34
CA LEU A 104 -2.54 6.58 -8.13
C LEU A 104 -3.56 7.58 -8.69
N LEU A 105 -4.65 7.06 -9.25
CA LEU A 105 -5.73 7.88 -9.81
C LEU A 105 -6.46 8.69 -8.72
N ALA A 106 -6.69 8.11 -7.56
CA ALA A 106 -7.30 8.79 -6.40
C ALA A 106 -6.45 9.98 -5.95
N PHE A 107 -5.12 9.84 -5.88
CA PHE A 107 -4.21 10.96 -5.62
C PHE A 107 -4.28 12.00 -6.74
N GLY A 108 -4.43 11.57 -8.00
CA GLY A 108 -4.64 12.45 -9.15
C GLY A 108 -5.92 13.28 -9.05
N ALA A 109 -6.96 12.73 -8.48
CA ALA A 109 -8.23 13.40 -8.19
C ALA A 109 -8.21 14.21 -6.89
N LYS A 110 -7.03 14.58 -6.40
CA LYS A 110 -6.78 15.38 -5.17
C LYS A 110 -7.15 14.66 -3.86
N GLY A 111 -7.27 13.34 -3.86
CA GLY A 111 -7.37 12.54 -2.65
C GLY A 111 -6.07 12.62 -1.84
N SER A 112 -6.16 12.95 -0.55
CA SER A 112 -4.97 12.91 0.32
C SER A 112 -4.62 11.46 0.66
N PRO A 113 -3.32 11.12 0.82
CA PRO A 113 -2.91 9.76 1.19
C PRO A 113 -3.63 9.21 2.41
N THR A 114 -3.80 10.02 3.46
CA THR A 114 -4.48 9.62 4.67
C THR A 114 -5.94 9.18 4.42
N VAL A 115 -6.70 9.94 3.63
CA VAL A 115 -8.10 9.64 3.34
C VAL A 115 -8.22 8.46 2.40
N VAL A 116 -7.47 8.45 1.31
CA VAL A 116 -7.52 7.37 0.30
C VAL A 116 -7.15 6.03 0.92
N MET A 117 -6.07 5.98 1.70
CA MET A 117 -5.63 4.73 2.33
C MET A 117 -6.60 4.28 3.44
N SER A 118 -7.20 5.20 4.20
CA SER A 118 -8.23 4.85 5.19
C SER A 118 -9.45 4.20 4.55
N ILE A 119 -9.93 4.73 3.43
CA ILE A 119 -11.05 4.14 2.67
C ILE A 119 -10.69 2.75 2.17
N ILE A 120 -9.49 2.59 1.61
CA ILE A 120 -9.04 1.31 1.05
C ILE A 120 -8.90 0.26 2.15
N PHE A 121 -8.23 0.58 3.25
CA PHE A 121 -8.03 -0.37 4.35
C PHE A 121 -9.30 -0.69 5.14
N ALA A 122 -10.28 0.20 5.17
CA ALA A 122 -11.58 -0.12 5.73
C ALA A 122 -12.44 -0.94 4.76
N GLY A 123 -12.39 -0.64 3.46
CA GLY A 123 -13.24 -1.27 2.46
C GLY A 123 -12.72 -2.63 1.96
N ALA A 124 -11.43 -2.79 1.75
CA ALA A 124 -10.87 -4.02 1.20
C ALA A 124 -11.16 -5.27 2.05
N PRO A 125 -11.06 -5.26 3.38
CA PRO A 125 -11.46 -6.41 4.20
C PRO A 125 -12.95 -6.78 4.06
N ILE A 126 -13.81 -5.80 3.88
CA ILE A 126 -15.26 -6.02 3.69
C ILE A 126 -15.50 -6.74 2.36
N VAL A 127 -14.92 -6.21 1.28
CA VAL A 127 -15.01 -6.84 -0.05
C VAL A 127 -14.44 -8.27 0.01
N ASN A 128 -13.27 -8.45 0.63
CA ASN A 128 -12.67 -9.76 0.80
C ASN A 128 -13.57 -10.74 1.56
N ALA A 129 -14.20 -10.30 2.66
CA ALA A 129 -15.11 -11.12 3.44
C ALA A 129 -16.33 -11.55 2.63
N VAL A 130 -16.95 -10.63 1.90
CA VAL A 130 -18.11 -10.92 1.05
C VAL A 130 -17.75 -11.90 -0.06
N VAL A 131 -16.67 -11.63 -0.78
CA VAL A 131 -16.22 -12.49 -1.89
C VAL A 131 -15.80 -13.87 -1.37
N ALA A 132 -15.12 -13.95 -0.22
CA ALA A 132 -14.73 -15.22 0.38
C ALA A 132 -15.93 -16.09 0.71
N ILE A 133 -16.98 -15.51 1.29
CA ILE A 133 -18.23 -16.24 1.62
C ILE A 133 -18.96 -16.70 0.36
N ILE A 134 -18.91 -15.93 -0.73
CA ILE A 134 -19.54 -16.31 -2.00
C ILE A 134 -18.77 -17.45 -2.68
N LEU A 135 -17.44 -17.35 -2.74
CA LEU A 135 -16.59 -18.34 -3.42
C LEU A 135 -16.35 -19.60 -2.58
N HIS A 136 -16.35 -19.46 -1.27
CA HIS A 136 -16.11 -20.53 -0.30
C HIS A 136 -17.18 -20.50 0.80
N PRO A 137 -18.43 -20.86 0.48
CA PRO A 137 -19.50 -20.86 1.48
C PRO A 137 -19.15 -21.77 2.65
N PRO A 138 -19.44 -21.36 3.89
CA PRO A 138 -19.13 -22.17 5.07
C PRO A 138 -19.89 -23.51 5.04
N ALA A 139 -19.25 -24.57 5.56
CA ALA A 139 -19.76 -25.94 5.59
C ALA A 139 -21.01 -26.02 6.42
N GLY A 140 -21.99 -25.59 6.50
CA GLY A 140 -23.24 -25.51 7.28
C GLY A 140 -24.09 -24.32 6.88
N GLY A 141 -23.70 -23.61 5.79
CA GLY A 141 -24.44 -22.45 5.28
C GLY A 141 -24.19 -21.17 6.07
N PHE A 142 -24.82 -20.09 5.63
CA PHE A 142 -24.62 -18.76 6.19
C PHE A 142 -25.01 -18.62 7.68
N GLY A 143 -25.92 -19.50 8.17
CA GLY A 143 -26.35 -19.52 9.57
C GLY A 143 -25.25 -19.93 10.56
N THR A 144 -24.16 -20.52 10.10
CA THR A 144 -23.01 -20.89 10.95
C THR A 144 -22.06 -19.71 11.19
N ILE A 145 -22.19 -18.63 10.44
CA ILE A 145 -21.37 -17.43 10.62
C ILE A 145 -21.84 -16.71 11.88
N LYS A 146 -20.94 -16.59 12.84
CA LYS A 146 -21.23 -15.92 14.11
C LYS A 146 -21.53 -14.44 13.89
N TRP A 147 -22.53 -13.90 14.56
CA TRP A 147 -22.95 -12.50 14.46
C TRP A 147 -21.81 -11.49 14.71
N GLN A 148 -20.82 -11.88 15.54
CA GLN A 148 -19.65 -11.05 15.83
C GLN A 148 -18.82 -10.74 14.56
N PHE A 149 -18.84 -11.63 13.56
CA PHE A 149 -18.19 -11.39 12.29
C PHE A 149 -18.82 -10.21 11.54
N TYR A 150 -20.14 -10.15 11.50
CA TYR A 150 -20.88 -9.03 10.89
C TYR A 150 -20.65 -7.71 11.63
N VAL A 151 -20.64 -7.77 12.97
CA VAL A 151 -20.30 -6.60 13.80
C VAL A 151 -18.89 -6.12 13.52
N GLY A 152 -17.90 -7.03 13.38
CA GLY A 152 -16.54 -6.68 13.01
C GLY A 152 -16.46 -5.93 11.68
N ILE A 153 -17.22 -6.36 10.66
CA ILE A 153 -17.33 -5.69 9.37
C ILE A 153 -17.90 -4.27 9.53
N VAL A 154 -18.98 -4.12 10.29
CA VAL A 154 -19.61 -2.81 10.53
C VAL A 154 -18.66 -1.88 11.27
N LEU A 155 -17.95 -2.37 12.29
CA LEU A 155 -16.97 -1.59 13.04
C LEU A 155 -15.78 -1.16 12.15
N ALA A 156 -15.31 -2.03 11.26
CA ALA A 156 -14.25 -1.67 10.31
C ALA A 156 -14.72 -0.56 9.35
N ALA A 157 -15.94 -0.66 8.83
CA ALA A 157 -16.52 0.37 7.97
C ALA A 157 -16.70 1.70 8.73
N ALA A 158 -17.25 1.66 9.95
CA ALA A 158 -17.44 2.84 10.79
C ALA A 158 -16.11 3.51 11.15
N GLY A 159 -15.09 2.72 11.54
CA GLY A 159 -13.75 3.22 11.82
C GLY A 159 -13.11 3.92 10.62
N GLY A 160 -13.20 3.33 9.42
CA GLY A 160 -12.73 3.94 8.18
C GLY A 160 -13.47 5.23 7.82
N ALA A 161 -14.78 5.26 8.00
CA ALA A 161 -15.60 6.47 7.80
C ALA A 161 -15.21 7.58 8.78
N MET A 162 -15.04 7.26 10.06
CA MET A 162 -14.59 8.22 11.08
C MET A 162 -13.20 8.77 10.77
N ALA A 163 -12.23 7.93 10.42
CA ALA A 163 -10.88 8.36 10.04
C ALA A 163 -10.89 9.29 8.82
N THR A 164 -11.82 9.07 7.89
CA THR A 164 -11.99 9.90 6.70
C THR A 164 -12.67 11.23 7.03
N TYR A 165 -13.69 11.22 7.87
CA TYR A 165 -14.46 12.40 8.22
C TYR A 165 -13.67 13.35 9.14
N PHE A 166 -13.00 12.80 10.15
CA PHE A 166 -12.21 13.54 11.14
C PHE A 166 -10.72 13.62 10.77
N LYS A 167 -10.41 13.61 9.48
CA LYS A 167 -9.01 13.72 9.02
C LYS A 167 -8.33 14.97 9.58
N PRO A 168 -7.01 14.91 9.90
CA PRO A 168 -6.25 16.10 10.28
C PRO A 168 -6.26 17.16 9.19
N PRO A 169 -6.19 18.46 9.55
CA PRO A 169 -6.03 19.52 8.57
C PRO A 169 -4.72 19.31 7.78
N PRO A 170 -4.64 19.80 6.52
CA PRO A 170 -3.43 19.70 5.74
C PRO A 170 -2.29 20.45 6.47
N PRO A 171 -1.03 20.01 6.31
CA PRO A 171 0.11 20.72 6.88
C PRO A 171 0.10 22.20 6.44
N SER A 172 0.37 23.09 7.36
CA SER A 172 0.54 24.51 7.01
C SER A 172 1.66 24.68 5.97
N PRO A 173 1.50 25.56 4.98
CA PRO A 173 2.60 25.88 4.07
C PRO A 173 3.85 26.20 4.88
N ALA A 174 4.98 25.58 4.54
CA ALA A 174 6.24 25.89 5.17
C ALA A 174 6.46 27.42 5.05
N LYS A 175 6.68 28.12 6.18
CA LYS A 175 7.09 29.51 6.15
C LYS A 175 8.29 29.60 5.19
N PRO A 176 8.29 30.56 4.24
CA PRO A 176 9.46 30.79 3.42
C PRO A 176 10.67 30.93 4.35
N ALA A 177 11.72 30.17 4.10
CA ALA A 177 12.98 30.38 4.81
C ALA A 177 13.33 31.85 4.63
N VAL A 178 13.33 32.60 5.72
CA VAL A 178 13.85 33.98 5.73
C VAL A 178 15.30 33.84 5.34
N THR A 179 15.60 34.13 4.08
CA THR A 179 16.97 34.28 3.63
C THR A 179 17.53 35.39 4.48
N GLN A 180 18.30 35.04 5.50
CA GLN A 180 19.13 36.03 6.19
C GLN A 180 20.05 36.58 5.10
N ALA A 181 19.66 37.76 4.58
CA ALA A 181 20.54 38.54 3.77
C ALA A 181 21.81 38.77 4.61
N SER A 182 22.87 38.09 4.18
CA SER A 182 24.21 38.28 4.70
C SER A 182 24.46 39.77 4.71
N ALA A 183 24.53 40.36 5.89
CA ALA A 183 25.04 41.73 6.06
C ALA A 183 26.45 41.78 5.46
N ALA A 184 26.58 42.40 4.31
CA ALA A 184 27.86 42.69 3.72
C ALA A 184 28.69 43.50 4.72
N PRO A 185 29.98 43.17 4.94
CA PRO A 185 30.84 43.97 5.81
C PRO A 185 30.96 45.37 5.23
N SER A 186 30.60 46.38 6.03
CA SER A 186 30.80 47.80 5.70
C SER A 186 32.30 48.04 5.47
N ALA A 187 32.65 48.56 4.29
CA ALA A 187 34.01 48.97 3.95
C ALA A 187 34.53 50.02 4.93
N PRO A 188 35.83 50.02 5.30
CA PRO A 188 36.39 51.01 6.21
C PRO A 188 36.42 52.40 5.55
N LYS A 189 35.94 53.43 6.28
CA LYS A 189 36.07 54.82 5.87
C LYS A 189 37.53 55.16 5.84
N ALA A 190 38.05 55.58 4.69
CA ALA A 190 39.37 56.26 4.56
C ALA A 190 39.25 57.63 5.18
N ASN A 191 40.06 57.89 6.19
CA ASN A 191 40.31 59.24 6.70
C ASN A 191 41.35 59.91 5.79
N ASN A 192 40.99 61.02 5.25
CA ASN A 192 41.90 62.15 4.91
C ASN A 192 41.48 63.39 5.68
#